data_68526855fa680c921af9a5517a784892
#
_entry.id   68526855fa680c921af9a5517a784892
#
_cell.length_a   1.000
_cell.length_b   1.000
_cell.length_c   1.000
_cell.angle_alpha   90.00
_cell.angle_beta   90.00
_cell.angle_gamma   90.00
#
_symmetry.space_group_name_H-M   'P 1'
#
loop_
_entity.id
_entity.type
_entity.pdbx_description
1 polymer ?
#
loop_
_entity_poly.entity_id
_entity_poly.type
_entity_poly.pdbx_seq_one_letter_code
_entity_poly.pdbx_strand_id
1 'polypeptide(L)'
;MNVKSIIIVVIGLLVSVTAYSQQPKETTMDLLTHTVWEHGKPIYGDYRQMVYTDSTVTKIYPESNGEVSTITWRYYLTDKEEFSFDKSKIGKRVNGSYYMAMNPYGAFTSFKIVELSKDKLAVVAIRVNGGERTPGAAWVYTPLKR
;
A
#
# COMPACT_ATOMS: atom_id res chain seq x y z
N MET A 1 50.99 28.00 -9.69
CA MET A 1 49.94 27.03 -9.39
C MET A 1 50.12 25.83 -10.34
N ASN A 2 50.31 24.65 -9.82
CA ASN A 2 50.66 23.49 -10.62
C ASN A 2 49.40 22.84 -11.17
N VAL A 3 49.31 22.64 -12.50
CA VAL A 3 48.17 22.10 -13.23
C VAL A 3 47.68 20.75 -12.64
N LYS A 4 48.61 19.98 -12.06
CA LYS A 4 48.29 18.69 -11.38
C LYS A 4 47.43 18.89 -10.13
N SER A 5 47.52 19.99 -9.41
CA SER A 5 46.71 20.28 -8.23
C SER A 5 45.27 20.69 -8.59
N ILE A 6 45.05 21.30 -9.74
CA ILE A 6 43.72 21.69 -10.21
C ILE A 6 42.89 20.47 -10.61
N ILE A 7 43.54 19.48 -11.26
CA ILE A 7 42.89 18.24 -11.69
C ILE A 7 42.40 17.40 -10.48
N ILE A 8 43.18 17.36 -9.41
CA ILE A 8 42.82 16.61 -8.19
C ILE A 8 41.59 17.24 -7.50
N VAL A 9 41.48 18.56 -7.48
CA VAL A 9 40.34 19.29 -6.88
C VAL A 9 39.06 19.08 -7.70
N VAL A 10 39.15 19.04 -9.05
CA VAL A 10 37.99 18.80 -9.91
C VAL A 10 37.50 17.36 -9.82
N ILE A 11 38.38 16.38 -9.70
CA ILE A 11 38.02 14.97 -9.49
C ILE A 11 37.38 14.76 -8.11
N GLY A 12 37.88 15.42 -7.06
CA GLY A 12 37.31 15.38 -5.72
C GLY A 12 35.88 15.97 -5.66
N LEU A 13 35.61 17.04 -6.39
CA LEU A 13 34.30 17.68 -6.50
C LEU A 13 33.30 16.80 -7.30
N LEU A 14 33.73 16.09 -8.32
CA LEU A 14 32.89 15.19 -9.10
C LEU A 14 32.49 13.93 -8.32
N VAL A 15 33.36 13.42 -7.44
CA VAL A 15 33.03 12.26 -6.58
C VAL A 15 32.06 12.63 -5.46
N SER A 16 32.09 13.85 -4.94
CA SER A 16 31.14 14.30 -3.91
C SER A 16 29.71 14.53 -4.43
N VAL A 17 29.53 14.81 -5.73
CA VAL A 17 28.20 14.99 -6.32
C VAL A 17 27.49 13.66 -6.59
N THR A 18 28.22 12.57 -6.81
CA THR A 18 27.64 11.24 -7.04
C THR A 18 27.16 10.54 -5.75
N ALA A 19 27.60 10.97 -4.58
CA ALA A 19 27.17 10.40 -3.29
C ALA A 19 25.79 10.89 -2.83
N TYR A 20 25.19 11.90 -3.47
CA TYR A 20 23.89 12.45 -3.10
C TYR A 20 22.71 11.84 -3.85
N SER A 21 22.91 10.87 -4.73
CA SER A 21 21.84 10.27 -5.49
C SER A 21 21.50 8.87 -5.00
N GLN A 22 20.30 8.72 -4.50
CA GLN A 22 19.48 7.53 -4.35
C GLN A 22 19.18 7.18 -2.89
N GLN A 23 18.27 7.95 -2.28
CA GLN A 23 17.39 7.32 -1.30
C GLN A 23 16.64 6.19 -2.02
N PRO A 24 16.61 4.96 -1.46
CA PRO A 24 15.81 3.88 -2.03
C PRO A 24 14.37 4.37 -2.18
N LYS A 25 13.82 4.23 -3.38
CA LYS A 25 12.42 4.56 -3.64
C LYS A 25 11.55 3.65 -2.78
N GLU A 26 10.67 4.24 -1.97
CA GLU A 26 9.71 3.47 -1.16
C GLU A 26 8.89 2.52 -2.05
N THR A 27 8.74 1.29 -1.59
CA THR A 27 7.95 0.27 -2.28
C THR A 27 6.45 0.46 -1.98
N THR A 28 5.59 -0.18 -2.77
CA THR A 28 4.15 -0.26 -2.47
C THR A 28 3.92 -0.81 -1.07
N MET A 29 4.65 -1.85 -0.69
CA MET A 29 4.56 -2.47 0.63
C MET A 29 4.95 -1.50 1.75
N ASP A 30 6.04 -0.74 1.58
CA ASP A 30 6.46 0.25 2.57
C ASP A 30 5.36 1.29 2.81
N LEU A 31 4.79 1.84 1.73
CA LEU A 31 3.72 2.84 1.84
C LEU A 31 2.45 2.27 2.49
N LEU A 32 2.10 1.02 2.22
CA LEU A 32 0.92 0.39 2.84
C LEU A 32 1.12 0.11 4.33
N THR A 33 2.33 -0.35 4.73
CA THR A 33 2.56 -0.90 6.08
C THR A 33 3.01 0.12 7.11
N HIS A 34 3.52 1.29 6.69
CA HIS A 34 4.08 2.29 7.61
C HIS A 34 3.04 3.17 8.30
N THR A 35 1.76 3.03 7.97
CA THR A 35 0.70 3.84 8.58
C THR A 35 -0.58 3.05 8.82
N VAL A 36 -1.41 3.55 9.70
CA VAL A 36 -2.81 3.14 9.83
C VAL A 36 -3.63 4.03 8.92
N TRP A 37 -4.39 3.43 8.03
CA TRP A 37 -5.25 4.12 7.08
C TRP A 37 -6.67 4.23 7.62
N GLU A 38 -7.31 5.38 7.47
CA GLU A 38 -8.71 5.59 7.89
C GLU A 38 -9.59 6.07 6.74
N HIS A 39 -10.83 5.63 6.74
CA HIS A 39 -11.88 6.02 5.81
C HIS A 39 -13.15 6.41 6.54
N GLY A 40 -13.83 7.43 6.02
CA GLY A 40 -15.08 7.92 6.59
C GLY A 40 -14.89 8.81 7.81
N LYS A 41 -15.99 9.07 8.49
CA LYS A 41 -16.02 9.84 9.73
C LYS A 41 -16.75 9.02 10.80
N PRO A 42 -16.25 9.00 12.04
CA PRO A 42 -16.84 8.17 13.10
C PRO A 42 -18.34 8.39 13.34
N ILE A 43 -18.82 9.61 13.07
CA ILE A 43 -20.22 9.99 13.30
C ILE A 43 -21.21 9.52 12.22
N TYR A 44 -20.74 8.99 11.08
CA TYR A 44 -21.59 8.60 9.96
C TYR A 44 -21.71 7.09 9.75
N GLY A 45 -21.15 6.27 10.63
CA GLY A 45 -21.28 4.81 10.59
C GLY A 45 -20.52 4.10 9.48
N ASP A 46 -19.82 4.82 8.62
CA ASP A 46 -18.98 4.27 7.55
C ASP A 46 -17.48 4.30 7.88
N TYR A 47 -17.14 4.68 9.11
CA TYR A 47 -15.77 4.78 9.58
C TYR A 47 -15.12 3.41 9.69
N ARG A 48 -13.93 3.32 9.17
CA ARG A 48 -13.08 2.13 9.32
C ARG A 48 -11.61 2.49 9.28
N GLN A 49 -10.82 1.63 9.92
CA GLN A 49 -9.37 1.69 9.81
C GLN A 49 -8.86 0.45 9.09
N MET A 50 -7.70 0.58 8.44
CA MET A 50 -7.00 -0.49 7.74
C MET A 50 -5.55 -0.54 8.21
N VAL A 51 -5.12 -1.71 8.64
CA VAL A 51 -3.73 -1.97 9.05
C VAL A 51 -3.16 -3.06 8.16
N TYR A 52 -2.11 -2.72 7.41
CA TYR A 52 -1.41 -3.67 6.54
C TYR A 52 -0.14 -4.18 7.19
N THR A 53 0.12 -5.46 7.01
CA THR A 53 1.43 -6.10 7.19
C THR A 53 1.95 -6.53 5.81
N ASP A 54 3.03 -7.28 5.76
CA ASP A 54 3.54 -7.87 4.51
C ASP A 54 2.63 -8.95 3.89
N SER A 55 1.67 -9.46 4.66
CA SER A 55 0.84 -10.63 4.29
C SER A 55 -0.64 -10.49 4.63
N THR A 56 -1.00 -9.53 5.46
CA THR A 56 -2.38 -9.36 5.93
C THR A 56 -2.84 -7.90 5.85
N VAL A 57 -4.14 -7.72 5.73
CA VAL A 57 -4.83 -6.46 5.98
C VAL A 57 -5.93 -6.68 7.00
N THR A 58 -5.86 -5.96 8.10
CA THR A 58 -6.89 -5.98 9.15
C THR A 58 -7.79 -4.75 9.01
N LYS A 59 -9.07 -5.00 8.85
CA LYS A 59 -10.12 -3.97 8.87
C LYS A 59 -10.64 -3.84 10.29
N ILE A 60 -10.70 -2.62 10.79
CA ILE A 60 -11.13 -2.29 12.15
C ILE A 60 -12.37 -1.41 12.03
N TYR A 61 -13.46 -1.83 12.63
CA TYR A 61 -14.75 -1.15 12.65
C TYR A 61 -15.11 -0.78 14.09
N PRO A 62 -14.93 0.49 14.49
CA PRO A 62 -15.47 0.96 15.77
C PRO A 62 -16.99 0.97 15.73
N GLU A 63 -17.64 0.40 16.75
CA GLU A 63 -19.09 0.32 16.85
C GLU A 63 -19.64 1.41 17.78
N SER A 64 -20.93 1.72 17.63
CA SER A 64 -21.59 2.80 18.38
C SER A 64 -21.68 2.55 19.87
N ASN A 65 -21.58 1.28 20.31
CA ASN A 65 -21.57 0.87 21.73
C ASN A 65 -20.17 0.95 22.38
N GLY A 66 -19.14 1.43 21.63
CA GLY A 66 -17.76 1.48 22.06
C GLY A 66 -16.97 0.18 21.86
N GLU A 67 -17.61 -0.86 21.36
CA GLU A 67 -16.92 -2.08 20.94
C GLU A 67 -16.17 -1.88 19.62
N VAL A 68 -15.22 -2.77 19.34
CA VAL A 68 -14.45 -2.75 18.11
C VAL A 68 -14.52 -4.13 17.48
N SER A 69 -15.03 -4.22 16.27
CA SER A 69 -14.96 -5.45 15.48
C SER A 69 -13.79 -5.40 14.49
N THR A 70 -13.15 -6.53 14.29
CA THR A 70 -12.03 -6.66 13.36
C THR A 70 -12.20 -7.86 12.45
N ILE A 71 -11.71 -7.73 11.22
CA ILE A 71 -11.58 -8.84 10.29
C ILE A 71 -10.23 -8.77 9.59
N THR A 72 -9.49 -9.87 9.60
CA THR A 72 -8.17 -9.95 8.96
C THR A 72 -8.26 -10.77 7.69
N TRP A 73 -7.82 -10.17 6.59
CA TRP A 73 -7.71 -10.79 5.28
C TRP A 73 -6.25 -11.06 4.98
N ARG A 74 -5.98 -12.14 4.28
CA ARG A 74 -4.67 -12.40 3.70
C ARG A 74 -4.60 -11.75 2.33
N TYR A 75 -3.43 -11.21 1.94
CA TYR A 75 -3.29 -10.54 0.65
C TYR A 75 -1.90 -10.72 0.05
N TYR A 76 -1.79 -10.42 -1.21
CA TYR A 76 -0.53 -10.28 -1.94
C TYR A 76 -0.64 -9.21 -3.03
N LEU A 77 0.49 -8.60 -3.37
CA LEU A 77 0.59 -7.59 -4.43
C LEU A 77 0.79 -8.25 -5.80
N THR A 78 0.21 -7.64 -6.83
CA THR A 78 0.37 -8.06 -8.24
C THR A 78 0.50 -6.86 -9.16
N ASP A 79 1.00 -7.09 -10.38
CA ASP A 79 1.06 -6.06 -11.42
C ASP A 79 -0.20 -5.96 -12.27
N LYS A 80 -1.06 -6.96 -12.21
CA LYS A 80 -2.26 -7.10 -13.03
C LYS A 80 -3.37 -7.77 -12.25
N GLU A 81 -4.59 -7.64 -12.76
CA GLU A 81 -5.75 -8.37 -12.26
C GLU A 81 -5.52 -9.88 -12.30
N GLU A 82 -5.98 -10.56 -11.26
CA GLU A 82 -6.03 -12.01 -11.19
C GLU A 82 -7.46 -12.51 -10.95
N PHE A 83 -7.76 -13.71 -11.45
CA PHE A 83 -9.11 -14.29 -11.40
C PHE A 83 -9.29 -15.31 -10.29
N SER A 84 -8.21 -15.68 -9.63
CA SER A 84 -8.19 -16.63 -8.51
C SER A 84 -7.15 -16.22 -7.49
N PHE A 85 -7.35 -16.61 -6.24
CA PHE A 85 -6.41 -16.32 -5.16
C PHE A 85 -5.35 -17.42 -5.05
N ASP A 86 -4.09 -17.05 -5.15
CA ASP A 86 -2.94 -17.96 -5.04
C ASP A 86 -2.18 -17.71 -3.72
N LYS A 87 -2.39 -18.59 -2.76
CA LYS A 87 -1.75 -18.50 -1.43
C LYS A 87 -0.22 -18.48 -1.48
N SER A 88 0.38 -19.07 -2.52
CA SER A 88 1.85 -19.11 -2.65
C SER A 88 2.48 -17.75 -2.94
N LYS A 89 1.69 -16.79 -3.39
CA LYS A 89 2.14 -15.43 -3.72
C LYS A 89 2.20 -14.49 -2.51
N ILE A 90 1.62 -14.87 -1.38
CA ILE A 90 1.60 -14.03 -0.17
C ILE A 90 3.03 -13.73 0.28
N GLY A 91 3.32 -12.44 0.49
CA GLY A 91 4.64 -11.96 0.95
C GLY A 91 5.78 -12.06 -0.08
N LYS A 92 5.48 -12.38 -1.35
CA LYS A 92 6.51 -12.55 -2.39
C LYS A 92 6.89 -11.28 -3.12
N ARG A 93 5.98 -10.32 -3.20
CA ARG A 93 6.21 -9.06 -3.93
C ARG A 93 6.05 -7.87 -3.00
N VAL A 94 6.92 -6.88 -3.17
CA VAL A 94 6.89 -5.61 -2.43
C VAL A 94 6.33 -4.46 -3.26
N ASN A 95 6.15 -4.64 -4.57
CA ASN A 95 5.56 -3.67 -5.48
C ASN A 95 4.40 -4.28 -6.26
N GLY A 96 3.42 -3.44 -6.59
CA GLY A 96 2.29 -3.82 -7.42
C GLY A 96 1.27 -2.68 -7.52
N SER A 97 0.51 -2.67 -8.61
CA SER A 97 -0.61 -1.74 -8.82
C SER A 97 -1.96 -2.35 -8.46
N TYR A 98 -1.96 -3.63 -8.08
CA TYR A 98 -3.13 -4.38 -7.62
C TYR A 98 -2.77 -5.16 -6.37
N TYR A 99 -3.79 -5.52 -5.59
CA TYR A 99 -3.67 -6.56 -4.59
C TYR A 99 -4.89 -7.48 -4.58
N MET A 100 -4.62 -8.76 -4.33
CA MET A 100 -5.63 -9.77 -4.10
C MET A 100 -5.80 -9.98 -2.61
N ALA A 101 -7.01 -9.94 -2.10
CA ALA A 101 -7.29 -10.20 -0.70
C ALA A 101 -8.36 -11.27 -0.53
N MET A 102 -8.13 -12.20 0.39
CA MET A 102 -9.06 -13.27 0.75
C MET A 102 -9.45 -13.16 2.22
N ASN A 103 -10.75 -13.17 2.48
CA ASN A 103 -11.28 -13.16 3.83
C ASN A 103 -11.15 -14.55 4.50
N PRO A 104 -11.38 -14.66 5.82
CA PRO A 104 -11.31 -15.93 6.54
C PRO A 104 -12.29 -17.02 6.04
N TYR A 105 -13.32 -16.61 5.30
CA TYR A 105 -14.35 -17.52 4.78
C TYR A 105 -14.06 -18.01 3.36
N GLY A 106 -12.93 -17.60 2.76
CA GLY A 106 -12.50 -18.02 1.43
C GLY A 106 -13.02 -17.15 0.28
N ALA A 107 -13.78 -16.09 0.55
CA ALA A 107 -14.14 -15.12 -0.47
C ALA A 107 -12.97 -14.18 -0.75
N PHE A 108 -12.70 -13.88 -2.03
CA PHE A 108 -11.58 -13.03 -2.43
C PHE A 108 -12.05 -11.85 -3.29
N THR A 109 -11.26 -10.80 -3.27
CA THR A 109 -11.49 -9.59 -4.05
C THR A 109 -10.16 -9.11 -4.62
N SER A 110 -10.17 -8.76 -5.90
CA SER A 110 -9.06 -8.05 -6.55
C SER A 110 -9.29 -6.55 -6.47
N PHE A 111 -8.33 -5.83 -5.93
CA PHE A 111 -8.34 -4.38 -5.80
C PHE A 111 -7.29 -3.75 -6.71
N LYS A 112 -7.69 -2.71 -7.43
CA LYS A 112 -6.76 -1.82 -8.12
C LYS A 112 -6.35 -0.69 -7.18
N ILE A 113 -5.06 -0.47 -7.00
CA ILE A 113 -4.52 0.69 -6.30
C ILE A 113 -4.51 1.84 -7.32
N VAL A 114 -5.42 2.80 -7.15
CA VAL A 114 -5.56 3.94 -8.05
C VAL A 114 -4.58 5.04 -7.70
N GLU A 115 -4.33 5.21 -6.40
CA GLU A 115 -3.37 6.19 -5.87
C GLU A 115 -2.78 5.66 -4.56
N LEU A 116 -1.48 5.82 -4.39
CA LEU A 116 -0.78 5.49 -3.15
C LEU A 116 0.38 6.46 -2.93
N SER A 117 0.32 7.16 -1.83
CA SER A 117 1.36 8.06 -1.33
C SER A 117 1.40 7.99 0.19
N LYS A 118 2.26 8.77 0.83
CA LYS A 118 2.28 8.89 2.31
C LYS A 118 0.98 9.47 2.89
N ASP A 119 0.22 10.21 2.07
CA ASP A 119 -0.94 10.97 2.52
C ASP A 119 -2.27 10.41 2.02
N LYS A 120 -2.24 9.44 1.10
CA LYS A 120 -3.45 8.94 0.46
C LYS A 120 -3.30 7.52 -0.07
N LEU A 121 -4.32 6.72 0.18
CA LEU A 121 -4.54 5.42 -0.44
C LEU A 121 -5.93 5.42 -1.07
N ALA A 122 -6.02 5.19 -2.39
CA ALA A 122 -7.29 5.03 -3.09
C ALA A 122 -7.32 3.69 -3.82
N VAL A 123 -8.34 2.90 -3.57
CA VAL A 123 -8.51 1.55 -4.14
C VAL A 123 -9.91 1.34 -4.71
N VAL A 124 -9.99 0.54 -5.76
CA VAL A 124 -11.25 0.13 -6.39
C VAL A 124 -11.31 -1.40 -6.42
N ALA A 125 -12.41 -1.97 -5.95
CA ALA A 125 -12.67 -3.41 -6.10
C ALA A 125 -13.09 -3.67 -7.56
N ILE A 126 -12.34 -4.54 -8.26
CA ILE A 126 -12.56 -4.84 -9.68
C ILE A 126 -13.09 -6.24 -9.91
N ARG A 127 -12.75 -7.20 -9.03
CA ARG A 127 -13.24 -8.59 -9.10
C ARG A 127 -13.57 -9.12 -7.72
N VAL A 128 -14.64 -9.87 -7.65
CA VAL A 128 -15.07 -10.58 -6.44
C VAL A 128 -15.33 -12.03 -6.82
N ASN A 129 -14.68 -12.96 -6.15
CA ASN A 129 -14.81 -14.40 -6.39
C ASN A 129 -14.62 -14.80 -7.87
N GLY A 130 -13.67 -14.17 -8.57
CA GLY A 130 -13.37 -14.43 -9.97
C GLY A 130 -14.30 -13.75 -10.98
N GLY A 131 -15.43 -13.21 -10.55
CA GLY A 131 -16.36 -12.45 -11.38
C GLY A 131 -15.97 -10.98 -11.50
N GLU A 132 -16.31 -10.33 -12.60
CA GLU A 132 -16.13 -8.90 -12.75
C GLU A 132 -17.13 -8.14 -11.85
N ARG A 133 -16.62 -7.12 -11.16
CA ARG A 133 -17.47 -6.18 -10.44
C ARG A 133 -17.53 -4.87 -11.21
N THR A 134 -18.72 -4.32 -11.38
CA THR A 134 -18.86 -2.95 -11.89
C THR A 134 -18.10 -2.01 -10.96
N PRO A 135 -17.09 -1.28 -11.44
CA PRO A 135 -16.30 -0.41 -10.60
C PRO A 135 -17.20 0.70 -10.05
N GLY A 136 -17.27 0.76 -8.74
CA GLY A 136 -17.86 1.89 -8.02
C GLY A 136 -16.88 3.04 -7.86
N ALA A 137 -17.22 4.02 -7.03
CA ALA A 137 -16.29 5.05 -6.61
C ALA A 137 -15.10 4.41 -5.85
N ALA A 138 -13.92 5.01 -5.96
CA ALA A 138 -12.76 4.57 -5.22
C ALA A 138 -12.99 4.76 -3.71
N TRP A 139 -12.56 3.79 -2.91
CA TRP A 139 -12.45 3.93 -1.47
C TRP A 139 -11.18 4.72 -1.17
N VAL A 140 -11.35 5.90 -0.58
CA VAL A 140 -10.24 6.80 -0.27
C VAL A 140 -9.94 6.73 1.22
N TYR A 141 -8.68 6.47 1.54
CA TYR A 141 -8.15 6.39 2.89
C TYR A 141 -7.07 7.45 3.07
N THR A 142 -7.03 8.02 4.26
CA THR A 142 -5.98 8.96 4.69
C THR A 142 -5.26 8.40 5.91
N PRO A 143 -4.01 8.82 6.19
CA PRO A 143 -3.30 8.41 7.39
C PRO A 143 -4.06 8.84 8.64
N LEU A 144 -4.19 7.92 9.60
CA LEU A 144 -4.72 8.24 10.92
C LEU A 144 -3.78 9.24 11.60
N LYS A 145 -4.29 10.43 11.85
CA LYS A 145 -3.56 11.46 12.63
C LYS A 145 -3.57 11.05 14.10
N ARG A 146 -2.39 10.86 14.65
CA ARG A 146 -2.18 10.67 16.09
C ARG A 146 -2.17 12.00 16.82
#